data_015e67b5720b5d56b8de2c3406e8eb0f
#
_entry.id   015e67b5720b5d56b8de2c3406e8eb0f
#
_cell.length_a   1.000
_cell.length_b   1.000
_cell.length_c   1.000
_cell.angle_alpha   90.00
_cell.angle_beta   90.00
_cell.angle_gamma   90.00
#
_symmetry.space_group_name_H-M   'P 1'
#
loop_
_entity.id
_entity.type
_entity.pdbx_description
1 polymer ?
#
loop_
_entity_poly.entity_id
_entity_poly.type
_entity_poly.pdbx_seq_one_letter_code
_entity_poly.pdbx_strand_id
1 'polypeptide(L)'
;MTRAFRLRHLLCGLAAAMLAAAGAPPAMAAAAPARFHIEEASIAQIQSAILHHQVTTEQVVRLYLARIKAYNGTCVKQPQGVLGPIETIPHAGQINALSTLNLRPATLKAMGFDAHHGRSMTDTVDSAANMPDALEVAAAQDREFARTGKLVGPLQGVVMAIKDQYDTFDMRTTAGADADYANDRPPADATFVKRLRGAGAIILAKANLGEYASAVTRSSFGGTFCNPYDTERSPRGSSAGSGSSVGANLVTCAIAEETGSSIRGPAEGNSSVGIAPTEELVSRKGMMGAGINTRVGPICRNVEDVARIMDVIAGYDPKDEDTVFSVGRMPAKPYASYASGKRLDGVRIGVLREYMNKKLFTKADEQSIDIVDKAVDDLRGLGATIVDPGAEGTLFQSCVTRFTPKLRNSALAKQFPKLFPLDAQGKPATDQVMTLLDMTTDPAQLPDSVTIRTYFGSRAEGEGKYMMDLYLRERGD
;
A
#
# COMPACT_ATOMS: atom_id res chain seq x y z
N MET A 1 34.51 79.95 45.68
CA MET A 1 34.35 79.45 44.28
C MET A 1 35.22 78.21 44.05
N THR A 2 35.07 77.14 44.74
CA THR A 2 35.90 75.94 44.48
C THR A 2 35.29 74.65 45.06
N ARG A 3 33.99 74.49 45.04
CA ARG A 3 33.34 73.22 45.42
C ARG A 3 32.28 72.68 44.43
N ALA A 4 31.99 73.41 43.37
CA ALA A 4 30.97 73.02 42.40
C ALA A 4 31.52 72.27 41.17
N PHE A 5 32.83 72.21 40.94
CA PHE A 5 33.47 71.66 39.76
C PHE A 5 33.85 70.14 39.87
N ARG A 6 33.91 69.63 41.11
CA ARG A 6 34.30 68.21 41.32
C ARG A 6 33.11 67.22 41.32
N LEU A 7 31.85 67.70 41.39
CA LEU A 7 30.70 66.84 41.42
C LEU A 7 30.12 66.48 40.01
N ARG A 8 30.50 67.30 38.99
CA ARG A 8 30.04 67.04 37.59
C ARG A 8 30.81 65.96 36.87
N HIS A 9 32.07 65.69 37.25
CA HIS A 9 32.87 64.63 36.61
C HIS A 9 32.64 63.27 37.24
N LEU A 10 32.07 63.13 38.43
CA LEU A 10 31.74 61.86 39.03
C LEU A 10 30.39 61.29 38.50
N LEU A 11 29.46 62.16 38.10
CA LEU A 11 28.17 61.76 37.56
C LEU A 11 28.25 61.33 36.06
N CYS A 12 29.20 61.87 35.31
CA CYS A 12 29.43 61.41 33.95
C CYS A 12 30.15 60.04 33.84
N GLY A 13 30.96 59.69 34.82
CA GLY A 13 31.66 58.42 34.91
C GLY A 13 30.74 57.23 35.25
N LEU A 14 29.73 57.47 36.10
CA LEU A 14 28.74 56.43 36.44
C LEU A 14 27.70 56.22 35.38
N ALA A 15 27.34 57.20 34.57
CA ALA A 15 26.39 57.03 33.43
C ALA A 15 27.03 56.27 32.27
N ALA A 16 28.34 56.39 32.04
CA ALA A 16 29.04 55.66 31.01
C ALA A 16 29.27 54.15 31.37
N ALA A 17 29.39 53.85 32.66
CA ALA A 17 29.53 52.46 33.13
C ALA A 17 28.20 51.64 33.13
N MET A 18 27.05 52.32 33.23
CA MET A 18 25.76 51.68 33.21
C MET A 18 25.22 51.43 31.76
N LEU A 19 25.75 52.15 30.76
CA LEU A 19 25.39 51.87 29.34
C LEU A 19 26.20 50.74 28.69
N ALA A 20 27.29 50.30 29.29
CA ALA A 20 28.10 49.18 28.78
C ALA A 20 27.64 47.81 29.32
N ALA A 21 26.69 47.77 30.27
CA ALA A 21 26.12 46.51 30.80
C ALA A 21 24.74 46.14 30.22
N ALA A 22 24.19 46.97 29.33
CA ALA A 22 22.90 46.71 28.70
C ALA A 22 23.11 46.30 27.25
N GLY A 23 23.28 44.99 26.98
CA GLY A 23 23.05 44.53 25.62
C GLY A 23 24.00 43.52 25.03
N ALA A 24 24.31 42.43 25.74
CA ALA A 24 24.44 41.19 25.01
C ALA A 24 22.99 40.65 24.82
N PRO A 25 22.48 40.48 23.60
CA PRO A 25 21.21 39.78 23.44
C PRO A 25 21.36 38.41 24.10
N PRO A 26 20.33 37.90 24.81
CA PRO A 26 20.39 36.54 25.31
C PRO A 26 20.69 35.65 24.11
N ALA A 27 21.78 34.88 24.19
CA ALA A 27 22.04 33.84 23.22
C ALA A 27 20.76 33.03 23.14
N MET A 28 20.02 33.12 22.01
CA MET A 28 18.90 32.23 21.78
C MET A 28 19.47 30.83 21.92
N ALA A 29 19.10 30.18 23.01
CA ALA A 29 19.37 28.76 23.17
C ALA A 29 18.89 28.10 21.87
N ALA A 30 19.81 27.50 21.09
CA ALA A 30 19.45 26.75 19.91
C ALA A 30 18.40 25.76 20.37
N ALA A 31 17.19 25.86 19.80
CA ALA A 31 16.14 24.92 20.11
C ALA A 31 16.71 23.51 19.91
N ALA A 32 16.56 22.65 20.92
CA ALA A 32 16.99 21.27 20.82
C ALA A 32 16.42 20.71 19.50
N PRO A 33 17.21 19.99 18.69
CA PRO A 33 16.74 19.47 17.43
C PRO A 33 15.46 18.68 17.67
N ALA A 34 14.41 18.99 16.91
CA ALA A 34 13.11 18.34 17.05
C ALA A 34 13.32 16.83 16.97
N ARG A 35 12.81 16.10 17.97
CA ARG A 35 12.92 14.62 18.00
C ARG A 35 12.22 14.07 16.77
N PHE A 36 12.88 13.15 16.05
CA PHE A 36 12.27 12.47 14.91
C PHE A 36 11.03 11.68 15.36
N HIS A 37 9.93 11.85 14.64
CA HIS A 37 8.69 11.12 14.80
C HIS A 37 8.45 10.24 13.57
N ILE A 38 8.07 8.99 13.81
CA ILE A 38 7.84 8.02 12.73
C ILE A 38 6.45 8.14 12.11
N GLU A 39 5.48 8.66 12.89
CA GLU A 39 4.12 8.87 12.43
C GLU A 39 4.12 9.83 11.25
N GLU A 40 3.42 9.44 10.17
CA GLU A 40 3.31 10.17 8.90
C GLU A 40 4.65 10.48 8.20
N ALA A 41 5.78 9.93 8.68
CA ALA A 41 7.07 10.18 8.06
C ALA A 41 7.16 9.60 6.64
N SER A 42 7.49 10.45 5.66
CA SER A 42 7.78 10.03 4.30
C SER A 42 9.16 9.36 4.19
N ILE A 43 9.39 8.65 3.08
CA ILE A 43 10.72 8.07 2.76
C ILE A 43 11.80 9.16 2.82
N ALA A 44 11.54 10.33 2.24
CA ALA A 44 12.50 11.44 2.24
C ALA A 44 12.81 11.94 3.66
N GLN A 45 11.81 12.03 4.54
CA GLN A 45 12.00 12.44 5.93
C GLN A 45 12.77 11.41 6.74
N ILE A 46 12.47 10.11 6.59
CA ILE A 46 13.22 9.03 7.24
C ILE A 46 14.69 9.05 6.80
N GLN A 47 14.96 9.15 5.51
CA GLN A 47 16.33 9.22 4.98
C GLN A 47 17.06 10.48 5.44
N SER A 48 16.38 11.62 5.44
CA SER A 48 16.96 12.85 5.99
C SER A 48 17.33 12.70 7.47
N ALA A 49 16.48 12.08 8.28
CA ALA A 49 16.76 11.85 9.70
C ALA A 49 17.96 10.90 9.90
N ILE A 50 18.12 9.88 9.07
CA ILE A 50 19.30 8.98 9.09
C ILE A 50 20.57 9.76 8.69
N LEU A 51 20.53 10.51 7.58
CA LEU A 51 21.67 11.29 7.10
C LEU A 51 22.14 12.35 8.09
N HIS A 52 21.21 12.91 8.89
CA HIS A 52 21.54 13.88 9.95
C HIS A 52 21.73 13.24 11.32
N HIS A 53 21.89 11.91 11.40
CA HIS A 53 22.11 11.16 12.65
C HIS A 53 21.05 11.39 13.75
N GLN A 54 19.81 11.74 13.36
CA GLN A 54 18.69 11.88 14.31
C GLN A 54 18.11 10.52 14.69
N VAL A 55 18.24 9.52 13.81
CA VAL A 55 17.77 8.15 13.99
C VAL A 55 18.66 7.21 13.20
N THR A 56 18.82 5.96 13.66
CA THR A 56 19.45 4.88 12.88
C THR A 56 18.38 4.04 12.15
N THR A 57 18.78 3.26 11.16
CA THR A 57 17.87 2.33 10.46
C THR A 57 17.27 1.33 11.46
N GLU A 58 18.08 0.80 12.39
CA GLU A 58 17.58 -0.10 13.44
C GLU A 58 16.55 0.59 14.34
N GLN A 59 16.77 1.85 14.72
CA GLN A 59 15.81 2.60 15.51
C GLN A 59 14.49 2.82 14.76
N VAL A 60 14.53 3.07 13.45
CA VAL A 60 13.30 3.15 12.62
C VAL A 60 12.52 1.84 12.70
N VAL A 61 13.17 0.70 12.53
CA VAL A 61 12.51 -0.62 12.65
C VAL A 61 11.90 -0.80 14.04
N ARG A 62 12.63 -0.45 15.10
CA ARG A 62 12.16 -0.55 16.50
C ARG A 62 10.95 0.36 16.77
N LEU A 63 10.90 1.56 16.20
CA LEU A 63 9.74 2.45 16.29
C LEU A 63 8.49 1.81 15.66
N TYR A 64 8.62 1.20 14.48
CA TYR A 64 7.51 0.46 13.87
C TYR A 64 7.11 -0.78 14.67
N LEU A 65 8.07 -1.55 15.18
CA LEU A 65 7.77 -2.70 16.04
C LEU A 65 7.02 -2.31 17.31
N ALA A 66 7.35 -1.17 17.93
CA ALA A 66 6.62 -0.64 19.08
C ALA A 66 5.16 -0.31 18.71
N ARG A 67 4.91 0.27 17.52
CA ARG A 67 3.56 0.53 17.02
C ARG A 67 2.80 -0.76 16.69
N ILE A 68 3.46 -1.71 16.05
CA ILE A 68 2.88 -3.04 15.77
C ILE A 68 2.44 -3.71 17.09
N LYS A 69 3.29 -3.65 18.12
CA LYS A 69 2.96 -4.18 19.45
C LYS A 69 1.73 -3.50 20.07
N ALA A 70 1.57 -2.20 19.84
CA ALA A 70 0.48 -1.41 20.40
C ALA A 70 -0.86 -1.60 19.66
N TYR A 71 -0.83 -1.84 18.32
CA TYR A 71 -2.04 -1.71 17.50
C TYR A 71 -2.37 -2.92 16.62
N ASN A 72 -1.48 -3.92 16.50
CA ASN A 72 -1.70 -5.07 15.60
C ASN A 72 -2.38 -6.27 16.30
N GLY A 73 -3.16 -6.05 17.32
CA GLY A 73 -3.90 -7.11 18.02
C GLY A 73 -5.28 -7.37 17.41
N THR A 74 -6.02 -8.28 18.08
CA THR A 74 -7.36 -8.72 17.71
C THR A 74 -8.37 -7.57 17.81
N CYS A 75 -9.14 -7.34 16.76
CA CYS A 75 -10.13 -6.26 16.70
C CYS A 75 -11.60 -6.71 16.78
N VAL A 76 -11.87 -8.01 16.78
CA VAL A 76 -13.21 -8.60 16.95
C VAL A 76 -13.13 -9.82 17.84
N LYS A 77 -14.26 -10.21 18.46
CA LYS A 77 -14.39 -11.52 19.09
C LYS A 77 -14.84 -12.55 18.07
N GLN A 78 -14.30 -13.75 18.15
CA GLN A 78 -14.58 -14.88 17.26
C GLN A 78 -14.93 -16.13 18.10
N PRO A 79 -16.09 -16.13 18.80
CA PRO A 79 -16.42 -17.16 19.78
C PRO A 79 -16.62 -18.56 19.19
N GLN A 80 -16.87 -18.64 17.89
CA GLN A 80 -17.04 -19.90 17.15
C GLN A 80 -15.87 -20.19 16.19
N GLY A 81 -14.68 -19.63 16.48
CA GLY A 81 -13.48 -19.76 15.65
C GLY A 81 -13.34 -18.68 14.59
N VAL A 82 -12.16 -18.65 13.94
CA VAL A 82 -11.72 -17.56 13.05
C VAL A 82 -12.61 -17.36 11.82
N LEU A 83 -13.33 -18.36 11.36
CA LEU A 83 -14.27 -18.29 10.23
C LEU A 83 -15.75 -18.23 10.67
N GLY A 84 -16.02 -18.33 11.97
CA GLY A 84 -17.35 -18.21 12.54
C GLY A 84 -17.90 -16.78 12.52
N PRO A 85 -19.12 -16.58 13.05
CA PRO A 85 -19.67 -15.26 13.27
C PRO A 85 -18.74 -14.40 14.12
N ILE A 86 -18.63 -13.11 13.77
CA ILE A 86 -17.86 -12.13 14.55
C ILE A 86 -18.79 -11.35 15.47
N GLU A 87 -18.27 -10.99 16.64
CA GLU A 87 -18.84 -9.99 17.51
C GLU A 87 -17.93 -8.76 17.52
N THR A 88 -18.49 -7.59 17.29
CA THR A 88 -17.74 -6.33 17.32
C THR A 88 -17.19 -6.06 18.72
N ILE A 89 -15.94 -5.62 18.80
CA ILE A 89 -15.39 -4.98 20.00
C ILE A 89 -15.47 -3.47 19.77
N PRO A 90 -16.39 -2.74 20.43
CA PRO A 90 -16.51 -1.30 20.23
C PRO A 90 -15.18 -0.61 20.53
N HIS A 91 -14.73 0.27 19.62
CA HIS A 91 -13.48 1.01 19.76
C HIS A 91 -12.26 0.13 20.09
N ALA A 92 -12.13 -1.02 19.43
CA ALA A 92 -11.13 -2.04 19.74
C ALA A 92 -9.69 -1.48 19.83
N GLY A 93 -9.36 -0.42 19.09
CA GLY A 93 -8.02 0.16 19.04
C GLY A 93 -6.95 -0.78 18.46
N GLN A 94 -7.38 -1.92 17.91
CA GLN A 94 -6.54 -2.97 17.32
C GLN A 94 -7.03 -3.25 15.91
N ILE A 95 -6.13 -3.63 14.99
CA ILE A 95 -6.50 -3.75 13.56
C ILE A 95 -6.14 -5.09 12.90
N ASN A 96 -5.26 -5.88 13.51
CA ASN A 96 -4.82 -7.17 12.97
C ASN A 96 -4.34 -7.10 11.49
N ALA A 97 -3.51 -6.11 11.18
CA ALA A 97 -3.05 -5.86 9.81
C ALA A 97 -1.94 -6.80 9.34
N LEU A 98 -1.09 -7.28 10.24
CA LEU A 98 0.13 -8.03 9.93
C LEU A 98 0.06 -9.43 10.51
N SER A 99 0.31 -10.44 9.67
CA SER A 99 0.24 -11.86 10.03
C SER A 99 1.55 -12.41 10.57
N THR A 100 2.66 -12.06 9.94
CA THR A 100 4.01 -12.62 10.22
C THR A 100 5.00 -11.49 10.36
N LEU A 101 5.92 -11.60 11.33
CA LEU A 101 6.99 -10.63 11.56
C LEU A 101 8.34 -11.27 11.22
N ASN A 102 9.17 -10.54 10.49
CA ASN A 102 10.51 -10.94 10.14
C ASN A 102 11.48 -10.76 11.33
N LEU A 103 11.24 -11.54 12.36
CA LEU A 103 12.04 -11.58 13.58
C LEU A 103 12.44 -13.04 13.87
N ARG A 104 13.66 -13.25 14.35
CA ARG A 104 14.04 -14.56 14.88
C ARG A 104 13.15 -14.95 16.07
N PRO A 105 12.85 -16.23 16.31
CA PRO A 105 11.97 -16.66 17.40
C PRO A 105 12.39 -16.11 18.77
N ALA A 106 13.68 -16.08 19.06
CA ALA A 106 14.19 -15.50 20.31
C ALA A 106 13.91 -14.01 20.43
N THR A 107 14.09 -13.24 19.37
CA THR A 107 13.79 -11.80 19.30
C THR A 107 12.31 -11.54 19.39
N LEU A 108 11.49 -12.30 18.64
CA LEU A 108 10.04 -12.24 18.66
C LEU A 108 9.50 -12.40 20.11
N LYS A 109 9.96 -13.46 20.80
CA LYS A 109 9.61 -13.74 22.19
C LYS A 109 10.09 -12.64 23.14
N ALA A 110 11.35 -12.19 23.02
CA ALA A 110 11.91 -11.15 23.88
C ALA A 110 11.15 -9.82 23.77
N MET A 111 10.61 -9.51 22.58
CA MET A 111 9.75 -8.35 22.36
C MET A 111 8.29 -8.59 22.77
N GLY A 112 7.94 -9.79 23.23
CA GLY A 112 6.62 -10.16 23.70
C GLY A 112 5.55 -10.28 22.63
N PHE A 113 5.93 -10.63 21.39
CA PHE A 113 4.99 -11.00 20.33
C PHE A 113 4.58 -12.46 20.47
N ASP A 114 3.38 -12.77 19.96
CA ASP A 114 2.87 -14.15 19.90
C ASP A 114 3.68 -14.99 18.90
N ALA A 115 3.91 -16.25 19.23
CA ALA A 115 4.62 -17.21 18.37
C ALA A 115 3.89 -17.42 17.01
N HIS A 116 2.58 -17.18 16.93
CA HIS A 116 1.80 -17.22 15.70
C HIS A 116 2.33 -16.25 14.64
N HIS A 117 2.98 -15.15 15.05
CA HIS A 117 3.66 -14.22 14.13
C HIS A 117 5.06 -14.68 13.69
N GLY A 118 5.48 -15.89 14.00
CA GLY A 118 6.79 -16.43 13.64
C GLY A 118 7.01 -16.61 12.14
N ARG A 119 8.27 -16.52 11.72
CA ARG A 119 8.71 -16.62 10.31
C ARG A 119 8.50 -18.00 9.71
N SER A 120 8.48 -19.06 10.51
CA SER A 120 8.30 -20.46 10.12
C SER A 120 7.51 -21.20 11.20
N MET A 121 6.77 -22.21 10.80
CA MET A 121 6.09 -23.13 11.72
C MET A 121 6.95 -24.34 12.07
N THR A 122 7.94 -24.66 11.24
CA THR A 122 8.80 -25.85 11.36
C THR A 122 10.16 -25.56 11.97
N ASP A 123 10.76 -24.41 11.66
CA ASP A 123 12.05 -23.96 12.18
C ASP A 123 11.88 -22.99 13.36
N THR A 124 11.72 -23.54 14.55
CA THR A 124 11.55 -22.76 15.79
C THR A 124 12.83 -22.23 16.40
N VAL A 125 14.00 -22.69 15.92
CA VAL A 125 15.32 -22.21 16.36
C VAL A 125 15.81 -21.07 15.49
N ASP A 126 15.67 -21.21 14.18
CA ASP A 126 15.97 -20.22 13.16
C ASP A 126 17.34 -19.53 13.36
N SER A 127 18.41 -20.32 13.33
CA SER A 127 19.80 -19.86 13.55
C SER A 127 20.58 -19.63 12.26
N ALA A 128 19.95 -19.74 11.08
CA ALA A 128 20.61 -19.63 9.78
C ALA A 128 21.22 -18.23 9.57
N ALA A 129 22.54 -18.17 9.40
CA ALA A 129 23.27 -16.90 9.23
C ALA A 129 22.97 -16.20 7.90
N ASN A 130 22.59 -16.96 6.87
CA ASN A 130 22.21 -16.44 5.55
C ASN A 130 20.76 -15.93 5.50
N MET A 131 20.05 -15.93 6.62
CA MET A 131 18.66 -15.53 6.74
C MET A 131 18.48 -14.51 7.90
N PRO A 132 19.16 -13.34 7.81
CA PRO A 132 19.08 -12.32 8.86
C PRO A 132 17.65 -11.82 9.03
N ASP A 133 17.27 -11.48 10.25
CA ASP A 133 15.98 -10.83 10.51
C ASP A 133 15.99 -9.32 10.22
N ALA A 134 14.86 -8.67 10.32
CA ALA A 134 14.73 -7.25 9.97
C ALA A 134 15.63 -6.33 10.82
N LEU A 135 15.87 -6.67 12.10
CA LEU A 135 16.76 -5.89 12.97
C LEU A 135 18.22 -6.13 12.62
N GLU A 136 18.61 -7.37 12.31
CA GLU A 136 19.95 -7.72 11.87
C GLU A 136 20.30 -7.04 10.54
N VAL A 137 19.36 -6.99 9.58
CA VAL A 137 19.52 -6.26 8.31
C VAL A 137 19.69 -4.77 8.58
N ALA A 138 18.83 -4.18 9.41
CA ALA A 138 18.90 -2.76 9.75
C ALA A 138 20.24 -2.40 10.43
N ALA A 139 20.68 -3.18 11.40
CA ALA A 139 21.97 -2.98 12.06
C ALA A 139 23.16 -3.13 11.08
N ALA A 140 23.07 -4.02 10.09
CA ALA A 140 24.08 -4.12 9.04
C ALA A 140 24.15 -2.87 8.16
N GLN A 141 22.99 -2.31 7.81
CA GLN A 141 22.91 -1.03 7.07
C GLN A 141 23.49 0.14 7.88
N ASP A 142 23.22 0.21 9.18
CA ASP A 142 23.78 1.24 10.05
C ASP A 142 25.31 1.15 10.14
N ARG A 143 25.88 -0.07 10.23
CA ARG A 143 27.35 -0.28 10.16
C ARG A 143 27.93 0.20 8.84
N GLU A 144 27.27 -0.12 7.72
CA GLU A 144 27.75 0.32 6.41
C GLU A 144 27.62 1.84 6.24
N PHE A 145 26.54 2.44 6.70
CA PHE A 145 26.38 3.88 6.73
C PHE A 145 27.46 4.56 7.59
N ALA A 146 27.75 4.03 8.78
CA ALA A 146 28.82 4.56 9.64
C ALA A 146 30.19 4.48 8.97
N ARG A 147 30.44 3.44 8.17
CA ARG A 147 31.70 3.25 7.43
C ARG A 147 31.86 4.15 6.23
N THR A 148 30.76 4.42 5.50
CA THR A 148 30.80 5.11 4.18
C THR A 148 30.28 6.53 4.19
N GLY A 149 29.44 6.90 5.17
CA GLY A 149 28.69 8.13 5.17
C GLY A 149 27.59 8.19 4.10
N LYS A 150 27.29 7.05 3.43
CA LYS A 150 26.32 6.98 2.34
C LYS A 150 25.24 5.94 2.64
N LEU A 151 24.01 6.23 2.25
CA LEU A 151 22.93 5.24 2.28
C LEU A 151 23.30 4.05 1.39
N VAL A 152 22.95 2.82 1.83
CA VAL A 152 23.23 1.57 1.09
C VAL A 152 22.39 1.47 -0.20
N GLY A 153 21.32 2.24 -0.31
CA GLY A 153 20.45 2.26 -1.48
C GLY A 153 19.33 3.28 -1.34
N PRO A 154 18.55 3.48 -2.42
CA PRO A 154 17.49 4.49 -2.48
C PRO A 154 16.32 4.23 -1.52
N LEU A 155 16.24 3.05 -0.90
CA LEU A 155 15.22 2.66 0.06
C LEU A 155 15.78 2.32 1.46
N GLN A 156 17.00 2.73 1.81
CA GLN A 156 17.47 2.55 3.20
C GLN A 156 16.55 3.27 4.17
N GLY A 157 16.21 2.59 5.27
CA GLY A 157 15.28 3.07 6.30
C GLY A 157 13.80 2.89 5.96
N VAL A 158 13.48 2.46 4.74
CA VAL A 158 12.10 2.16 4.33
C VAL A 158 11.70 0.79 4.84
N VAL A 159 10.72 0.75 5.74
CA VAL A 159 10.20 -0.49 6.33
C VAL A 159 8.94 -0.90 5.59
N MET A 160 8.93 -2.15 5.10
CA MET A 160 7.90 -2.67 4.20
C MET A 160 7.11 -3.82 4.81
N ALA A 161 5.81 -3.85 4.53
CA ALA A 161 4.99 -5.06 4.62
C ALA A 161 4.70 -5.61 3.22
N ILE A 162 4.69 -6.94 3.09
CA ILE A 162 4.44 -7.63 1.83
C ILE A 162 3.15 -8.43 1.97
N LYS A 163 2.17 -8.21 1.10
CA LYS A 163 0.93 -9.00 1.08
C LYS A 163 1.24 -10.49 1.11
N ASP A 164 0.60 -11.25 1.99
CA ASP A 164 1.00 -12.61 2.36
C ASP A 164 0.75 -13.69 1.29
N GLN A 165 0.55 -13.30 0.05
CA GLN A 165 0.55 -14.18 -1.11
C GLN A 165 1.86 -14.13 -1.93
N TYR A 166 2.80 -13.28 -1.53
CA TYR A 166 4.09 -13.15 -2.22
C TYR A 166 5.21 -13.82 -1.44
N ASP A 167 6.05 -14.51 -2.16
CA ASP A 167 7.21 -15.22 -1.61
C ASP A 167 8.22 -14.26 -1.02
N THR A 168 8.62 -14.58 0.21
CA THR A 168 9.75 -13.99 0.92
C THR A 168 10.56 -15.15 1.51
N PHE A 169 11.80 -15.34 1.07
CA PHE A 169 12.59 -16.53 1.40
C PHE A 169 12.80 -16.74 2.91
N ASP A 170 12.65 -15.70 3.70
CA ASP A 170 12.87 -15.66 5.14
C ASP A 170 11.58 -15.72 5.99
N MET A 171 10.40 -15.65 5.36
CA MET A 171 9.10 -15.77 6.04
C MET A 171 8.18 -16.68 5.26
N ARG A 172 7.31 -17.39 5.97
CA ARG A 172 6.24 -18.20 5.36
C ARG A 172 5.35 -17.37 4.44
N THR A 173 4.77 -18.01 3.44
CA THR A 173 3.79 -17.43 2.51
C THR A 173 2.52 -18.27 2.56
N THR A 174 1.42 -17.70 3.08
CA THR A 174 0.20 -18.47 3.38
C THR A 174 -0.96 -18.17 2.46
N ALA A 175 -0.93 -17.05 1.71
CA ALA A 175 -2.10 -16.50 1.00
C ALA A 175 -3.34 -16.36 1.90
N GLY A 176 -3.13 -16.23 3.22
CA GLY A 176 -4.19 -16.18 4.23
C GLY A 176 -4.77 -17.55 4.59
N ALA A 177 -4.31 -18.66 4.02
CA ALA A 177 -4.79 -19.99 4.32
C ALA A 177 -3.95 -20.65 5.43
N ASP A 178 -4.63 -21.30 6.39
CA ASP A 178 -4.01 -22.11 7.42
C ASP A 178 -3.84 -23.56 6.91
N ALA A 179 -2.97 -23.70 5.90
CA ALA A 179 -2.65 -24.98 5.26
C ALA A 179 -1.15 -25.28 5.43
N ASP A 180 -0.82 -26.52 5.80
CA ASP A 180 0.55 -26.94 6.17
C ASP A 180 1.58 -26.57 5.09
N TYR A 181 1.28 -26.87 3.82
CA TYR A 181 2.19 -26.61 2.71
C TYR A 181 2.46 -25.12 2.45
N ALA A 182 1.51 -24.22 2.83
CA ALA A 182 1.60 -22.79 2.65
C ALA A 182 2.23 -22.07 3.86
N ASN A 183 2.43 -22.77 4.98
CA ASN A 183 2.92 -22.17 6.22
C ASN A 183 4.45 -22.17 6.36
N ASP A 184 5.18 -22.73 5.42
CA ASP A 184 6.65 -22.72 5.48
C ASP A 184 7.24 -21.65 4.54
N ARG A 185 8.56 -21.43 4.71
CA ARG A 185 9.33 -20.44 3.96
C ARG A 185 9.54 -20.92 2.52
N PRO A 186 9.26 -20.09 1.50
CA PRO A 186 9.54 -20.40 0.10
C PRO A 186 11.05 -20.41 -0.16
N PRO A 187 11.53 -21.11 -1.22
CA PRO A 187 12.95 -21.24 -1.53
C PRO A 187 13.61 -19.93 -2.01
N ALA A 188 12.82 -18.94 -2.44
CA ALA A 188 13.33 -17.69 -2.97
C ALA A 188 12.33 -16.54 -2.75
N ASP A 189 12.82 -15.30 -2.79
CA ASP A 189 11.97 -14.10 -2.88
C ASP A 189 11.24 -14.01 -4.22
N ALA A 190 10.05 -13.44 -4.21
CA ALA A 190 9.44 -12.86 -5.41
C ALA A 190 10.39 -11.82 -6.03
N THR A 191 10.35 -11.69 -7.36
CA THR A 191 11.32 -10.80 -8.07
C THR A 191 11.33 -9.39 -7.52
N PHE A 192 10.17 -8.78 -7.29
CA PHE A 192 10.11 -7.42 -6.77
C PHE A 192 10.59 -7.32 -5.31
N VAL A 193 10.40 -8.35 -4.48
CA VAL A 193 10.95 -8.41 -3.10
C VAL A 193 12.46 -8.39 -3.14
N LYS A 194 13.08 -9.19 -4.02
CA LYS A 194 14.52 -9.16 -4.24
C LYS A 194 15.01 -7.79 -4.66
N ARG A 195 14.28 -7.08 -5.54
CA ARG A 195 14.61 -5.71 -5.97
C ARG A 195 14.51 -4.72 -4.80
N LEU A 196 13.47 -4.81 -3.97
CA LEU A 196 13.31 -3.98 -2.77
C LEU A 196 14.47 -4.15 -1.79
N ARG A 197 14.85 -5.41 -1.48
CA ARG A 197 16.00 -5.69 -0.61
C ARG A 197 17.30 -5.14 -1.20
N GLY A 198 17.53 -5.34 -2.51
CA GLY A 198 18.69 -4.81 -3.22
C GLY A 198 18.77 -3.28 -3.22
N ALA A 199 17.62 -2.59 -3.11
CA ALA A 199 17.52 -1.15 -2.96
C ALA A 199 17.66 -0.66 -1.50
N GLY A 200 17.82 -1.55 -0.54
CA GLY A 200 18.00 -1.24 0.88
C GLY A 200 16.72 -1.20 1.70
N ALA A 201 15.57 -1.62 1.16
CA ALA A 201 14.34 -1.72 1.95
C ALA A 201 14.43 -2.84 3.01
N ILE A 202 13.81 -2.61 4.16
CA ILE A 202 13.67 -3.59 5.24
C ILE A 202 12.32 -4.29 5.10
N ILE A 203 12.33 -5.59 4.77
CA ILE A 203 11.10 -6.39 4.73
C ILE A 203 10.80 -6.86 6.15
N LEU A 204 9.85 -6.17 6.81
CA LEU A 204 9.56 -6.37 8.23
C LEU A 204 8.45 -7.39 8.45
N ALA A 205 7.44 -7.46 7.57
CA ALA A 205 6.24 -8.23 7.87
C ALA A 205 5.54 -8.76 6.61
N LYS A 206 4.71 -9.79 6.83
CA LYS A 206 3.66 -10.18 5.88
C LYS A 206 2.36 -9.49 6.27
N ALA A 207 1.68 -8.93 5.28
CA ALA A 207 0.40 -8.23 5.47
C ALA A 207 -0.77 -9.19 5.24
N ASN A 208 -1.72 -9.18 6.16
CA ASN A 208 -2.96 -9.95 6.08
C ASN A 208 -3.78 -9.64 4.82
N LEU A 209 -4.45 -10.65 4.30
CA LEU A 209 -5.30 -10.55 3.11
C LEU A 209 -6.54 -11.41 3.25
N GLY A 210 -7.60 -11.09 2.50
CA GLY A 210 -8.70 -12.03 2.30
C GLY A 210 -8.15 -13.31 1.66
N GLU A 211 -8.49 -14.46 2.24
CA GLU A 211 -7.94 -15.76 1.87
C GLU A 211 -7.94 -15.98 0.35
N TYR A 212 -6.79 -16.35 -0.23
CA TYR A 212 -6.52 -16.47 -1.66
C TYR A 212 -6.94 -15.24 -2.47
N ALA A 213 -6.68 -14.05 -1.92
CA ALA A 213 -7.02 -12.75 -2.50
C ALA A 213 -8.53 -12.55 -2.74
N SER A 214 -9.40 -13.23 -1.98
CA SER A 214 -10.84 -12.97 -1.99
C SER A 214 -11.17 -11.57 -1.44
N ALA A 215 -12.32 -11.01 -1.85
CA ALA A 215 -12.69 -9.64 -1.48
C ALA A 215 -13.07 -9.47 0.00
N VAL A 216 -13.08 -10.54 0.79
CA VAL A 216 -13.39 -10.49 2.23
C VAL A 216 -12.21 -9.96 3.05
N THR A 217 -12.50 -9.43 4.24
CA THR A 217 -11.48 -8.87 5.16
C THR A 217 -11.20 -9.81 6.31
N ARG A 218 -11.09 -11.10 6.00
CA ARG A 218 -10.69 -12.17 6.94
C ARG A 218 -10.12 -13.37 6.20
N SER A 219 -9.42 -14.23 6.94
CA SER A 219 -8.84 -15.46 6.44
C SER A 219 -8.77 -16.52 7.54
N SER A 220 -8.60 -17.81 7.19
CA SER A 220 -8.41 -18.89 8.15
C SER A 220 -7.12 -18.74 8.94
N PHE A 221 -6.05 -18.24 8.31
CA PHE A 221 -4.77 -18.00 8.97
C PHE A 221 -4.77 -16.74 9.85
N GLY A 222 -5.25 -15.60 9.32
CA GLY A 222 -5.11 -14.29 9.97
C GLY A 222 -6.32 -13.84 10.80
N GLY A 223 -7.47 -14.52 10.71
CA GLY A 223 -8.71 -14.04 11.35
C GLY A 223 -9.30 -12.83 10.64
N THR A 224 -9.93 -11.93 11.37
CA THR A 224 -10.58 -10.72 10.84
C THR A 224 -9.68 -9.49 10.96
N PHE A 225 -9.70 -8.62 9.95
CA PHE A 225 -8.91 -7.39 9.84
C PHE A 225 -9.81 -6.17 9.91
N CYS A 226 -9.37 -5.09 10.57
CA CYS A 226 -10.17 -3.91 10.83
C CYS A 226 -9.51 -2.63 10.27
N ASN A 227 -10.34 -1.61 10.08
CA ASN A 227 -9.90 -0.30 9.61
C ASN A 227 -9.28 0.51 10.77
N PRO A 228 -8.11 1.16 10.59
CA PRO A 228 -7.44 1.92 11.65
C PRO A 228 -8.18 3.19 12.08
N TYR A 229 -9.02 3.76 11.24
CA TYR A 229 -9.78 4.97 11.55
C TYR A 229 -11.09 4.67 12.27
N ASP A 230 -11.67 3.50 11.99
CA ASP A 230 -12.88 3.01 12.65
C ASP A 230 -12.87 1.48 12.59
N THR A 231 -12.55 0.84 13.71
CA THR A 231 -12.40 -0.62 13.80
C THR A 231 -13.70 -1.39 13.58
N GLU A 232 -14.84 -0.71 13.53
CA GLU A 232 -16.14 -1.27 13.19
C GLU A 232 -16.41 -1.27 11.68
N ARG A 233 -15.51 -0.66 10.89
CA ARG A 233 -15.59 -0.61 9.42
C ARG A 233 -14.59 -1.55 8.78
N SER A 234 -14.93 -1.94 7.54
CA SER A 234 -14.04 -2.73 6.70
C SER A 234 -12.80 -1.90 6.26
N PRO A 235 -11.59 -2.45 6.34
CA PRO A 235 -10.40 -1.85 5.73
C PRO A 235 -10.34 -2.04 4.21
N ARG A 236 -11.42 -2.58 3.60
CA ARG A 236 -11.44 -3.02 2.20
C ARG A 236 -10.47 -4.19 1.94
N GLY A 237 -10.70 -4.92 0.84
CA GLY A 237 -9.90 -6.11 0.50
C GLY A 237 -9.61 -6.19 -1.01
N SER A 238 -8.82 -7.17 -1.40
CA SER A 238 -8.24 -8.26 -0.60
C SER A 238 -6.97 -7.88 0.16
N SER A 239 -6.25 -6.80 -0.20
CA SER A 239 -5.01 -6.35 0.47
C SER A 239 -5.30 -5.55 1.75
N ALA A 240 -6.19 -6.06 2.60
CA ALA A 240 -6.68 -5.39 3.80
C ALA A 240 -5.52 -4.97 4.73
N GLY A 241 -4.62 -5.89 5.04
CA GLY A 241 -3.47 -5.62 5.89
C GLY A 241 -2.46 -4.66 5.27
N SER A 242 -2.26 -4.70 3.93
CA SER A 242 -1.39 -3.74 3.26
C SER A 242 -1.91 -2.31 3.44
N GLY A 243 -3.21 -2.07 3.20
CA GLY A 243 -3.82 -0.75 3.39
C GLY A 243 -3.82 -0.32 4.86
N SER A 244 -4.33 -1.17 5.77
CA SER A 244 -4.48 -0.81 7.17
C SER A 244 -3.14 -0.64 7.91
N SER A 245 -2.09 -1.40 7.55
CA SER A 245 -0.76 -1.22 8.16
C SER A 245 -0.12 0.11 7.78
N VAL A 246 -0.33 0.60 6.55
CA VAL A 246 0.13 1.92 6.11
C VAL A 246 -0.69 3.02 6.78
N GLY A 247 -2.03 2.93 6.75
CA GLY A 247 -2.92 3.92 7.39
C GLY A 247 -2.69 4.05 8.90
N ALA A 248 -2.33 2.96 9.57
CA ALA A 248 -2.01 2.95 11.01
C ALA A 248 -0.56 3.30 11.34
N ASN A 249 0.28 3.62 10.36
CA ASN A 249 1.72 3.84 10.57
C ASN A 249 2.43 2.65 11.25
N LEU A 250 2.13 1.43 10.84
CA LEU A 250 2.85 0.22 11.27
C LEU A 250 4.05 -0.09 10.38
N VAL A 251 4.08 0.48 9.18
CA VAL A 251 5.16 0.40 8.19
C VAL A 251 5.22 1.70 7.39
N THR A 252 6.31 1.92 6.66
CA THR A 252 6.43 3.06 5.74
C THR A 252 5.53 2.88 4.53
N CYS A 253 5.63 1.72 3.86
CA CYS A 253 4.84 1.33 2.69
C CYS A 253 4.54 -0.16 2.74
N ALA A 254 3.59 -0.60 1.92
CA ALA A 254 3.29 -2.01 1.72
C ALA A 254 3.20 -2.34 0.22
N ILE A 255 3.47 -3.61 -0.13
CA ILE A 255 3.12 -4.13 -1.45
C ILE A 255 1.80 -4.87 -1.35
N ALA A 256 0.95 -4.60 -2.31
CA ALA A 256 -0.38 -5.15 -2.47
C ALA A 256 -0.55 -5.81 -3.84
N GLU A 257 -1.62 -6.51 -4.03
CA GLU A 257 -1.99 -7.14 -5.32
C GLU A 257 -3.42 -6.75 -5.68
N GLU A 258 -3.69 -6.60 -6.98
CA GLU A 258 -5.02 -6.32 -7.49
C GLU A 258 -5.35 -7.12 -8.74
N THR A 259 -6.49 -7.83 -8.69
CA THR A 259 -7.20 -8.35 -9.86
C THR A 259 -8.40 -7.47 -10.21
N GLY A 260 -9.17 -7.06 -9.23
CA GLY A 260 -10.35 -6.18 -9.38
C GLY A 260 -10.15 -4.78 -8.78
N SER A 261 -10.10 -4.70 -7.44
CA SER A 261 -9.95 -3.43 -6.71
C SER A 261 -9.00 -3.55 -5.50
N SER A 262 -8.24 -4.64 -5.43
CA SER A 262 -7.56 -5.04 -4.18
C SER A 262 -6.29 -4.25 -3.84
N ILE A 263 -5.86 -3.27 -4.64
CA ILE A 263 -4.90 -2.20 -4.28
C ILE A 263 -5.67 -0.92 -3.97
N ARG A 264 -6.50 -0.48 -4.92
CA ARG A 264 -7.20 0.81 -4.86
C ARG A 264 -8.21 0.86 -3.72
N GLY A 265 -9.01 -0.19 -3.52
CA GLY A 265 -9.97 -0.27 -2.43
C GLY A 265 -9.32 -0.17 -1.03
N PRO A 266 -8.31 -1.00 -0.68
CA PRO A 266 -7.57 -0.84 0.57
C PRO A 266 -6.84 0.50 0.71
N ALA A 267 -6.29 1.06 -0.36
CA ALA A 267 -5.67 2.39 -0.29
C ALA A 267 -6.69 3.48 0.04
N GLU A 268 -7.82 3.51 -0.67
CA GLU A 268 -8.92 4.45 -0.45
C GLU A 268 -9.53 4.27 0.93
N GLY A 269 -9.87 3.02 1.32
CA GLY A 269 -10.49 2.73 2.60
C GLY A 269 -9.63 3.04 3.82
N ASN A 270 -8.32 3.23 3.66
CA ASN A 270 -7.37 3.53 4.73
C ASN A 270 -6.63 4.87 4.51
N SER A 271 -7.21 5.81 3.77
CA SER A 271 -6.68 7.15 3.53
C SER A 271 -5.21 7.16 3.05
N SER A 272 -4.89 6.25 2.16
CA SER A 272 -3.54 6.05 1.61
C SER A 272 -3.53 6.19 0.09
N VAL A 273 -2.35 6.26 -0.51
CA VAL A 273 -2.16 6.28 -1.96
C VAL A 273 -1.76 4.89 -2.43
N GLY A 274 -2.49 4.34 -3.41
CA GLY A 274 -2.16 3.06 -4.04
C GLY A 274 -2.01 3.22 -5.54
N ILE A 275 -1.02 2.54 -6.12
CA ILE A 275 -0.86 2.44 -7.58
C ILE A 275 -1.16 1.01 -8.00
N ALA A 276 -2.20 0.84 -8.83
CA ALA A 276 -2.43 -0.38 -9.59
C ALA A 276 -1.86 -0.15 -11.00
N PRO A 277 -0.60 -0.53 -11.24
CA PRO A 277 0.08 -0.22 -12.51
C PRO A 277 -0.46 -1.07 -13.65
N THR A 278 -0.05 -0.77 -14.88
CA THR A 278 -0.22 -1.68 -16.00
C THR A 278 0.40 -3.02 -15.64
N GLU A 279 -0.26 -4.14 -15.96
CA GLU A 279 0.13 -5.49 -15.53
C GLU A 279 1.59 -5.82 -15.83
N GLU A 280 2.03 -5.47 -17.02
CA GLU A 280 3.34 -5.79 -17.56
C GLU A 280 4.50 -5.01 -16.91
N LEU A 281 4.20 -4.03 -16.04
CA LEU A 281 5.25 -3.19 -15.43
C LEU A 281 5.95 -3.87 -14.26
N VAL A 282 5.29 -4.73 -13.52
CA VAL A 282 5.87 -5.37 -12.32
C VAL A 282 5.68 -6.87 -12.38
N SER A 283 6.78 -7.61 -12.24
CA SER A 283 6.79 -9.07 -12.27
C SER A 283 5.91 -9.68 -11.17
N ARG A 284 5.14 -10.69 -11.55
CA ARG A 284 4.29 -11.52 -10.68
C ARG A 284 5.01 -12.80 -10.24
N LYS A 285 6.27 -13.00 -10.64
CA LYS A 285 7.05 -14.19 -10.24
C LYS A 285 7.18 -14.27 -8.73
N GLY A 286 6.79 -15.42 -8.16
CA GLY A 286 6.72 -15.65 -6.72
C GLY A 286 5.43 -15.15 -6.08
N MET A 287 4.32 -15.11 -6.84
CA MET A 287 2.99 -14.78 -6.34
C MET A 287 2.08 -16.01 -6.36
N MET A 288 1.59 -16.43 -5.20
CA MET A 288 0.61 -17.50 -5.07
C MET A 288 -0.76 -17.05 -5.61
N GLY A 289 -1.36 -17.87 -6.49
CA GLY A 289 -2.70 -17.61 -7.00
C GLY A 289 -2.79 -16.44 -7.98
N ALA A 290 -1.71 -16.12 -8.69
CA ALA A 290 -1.72 -15.12 -9.76
C ALA A 290 -2.77 -15.46 -10.81
N GLY A 291 -3.67 -14.51 -11.10
CA GLY A 291 -4.59 -14.60 -12.24
C GLY A 291 -4.04 -13.86 -13.46
N ILE A 292 -4.69 -14.05 -14.62
CA ILE A 292 -4.31 -13.39 -15.87
C ILE A 292 -4.34 -11.86 -15.73
N ASN A 293 -5.29 -11.31 -14.97
CA ASN A 293 -5.47 -9.87 -14.80
C ASN A 293 -4.90 -9.35 -13.48
N THR A 294 -3.86 -9.98 -12.95
CA THR A 294 -3.32 -9.62 -11.63
C THR A 294 -2.12 -8.71 -11.75
N ARG A 295 -2.11 -7.65 -10.97
CA ARG A 295 -1.02 -6.66 -10.92
C ARG A 295 -0.50 -6.45 -9.52
N VAL A 296 0.79 -6.14 -9.44
CA VAL A 296 1.54 -5.85 -8.22
C VAL A 296 1.72 -4.36 -8.10
N GLY A 297 1.45 -3.78 -6.93
CA GLY A 297 1.66 -2.35 -6.74
C GLY A 297 1.79 -1.93 -5.28
N PRO A 298 2.43 -0.77 -5.05
CA PRO A 298 2.63 -0.23 -3.71
C PRO A 298 1.42 0.50 -3.17
N ILE A 299 1.31 0.49 -1.83
CA ILE A 299 0.49 1.40 -1.03
C ILE A 299 1.42 2.15 -0.09
N CYS A 300 1.37 3.48 -0.09
CA CYS A 300 2.10 4.36 0.82
C CYS A 300 1.19 5.54 1.23
N ARG A 301 1.66 6.43 2.11
CA ARG A 301 0.86 7.58 2.56
C ARG A 301 0.79 8.74 1.57
N ASN A 302 1.74 8.84 0.67
CA ASN A 302 1.81 9.94 -0.32
C ASN A 302 2.26 9.46 -1.71
N VAL A 303 2.04 10.31 -2.71
CA VAL A 303 2.33 10.00 -4.12
C VAL A 303 3.81 9.84 -4.40
N GLU A 304 4.68 10.64 -3.76
CA GLU A 304 6.12 10.54 -3.98
C GLU A 304 6.67 9.20 -3.51
N ASP A 305 6.22 8.71 -2.35
CA ASP A 305 6.68 7.44 -1.78
C ASP A 305 6.25 6.25 -2.66
N VAL A 306 5.00 6.20 -3.15
CA VAL A 306 4.58 5.14 -4.08
C VAL A 306 5.39 5.20 -5.39
N ALA A 307 5.70 6.38 -5.89
CA ALA A 307 6.54 6.55 -7.08
C ALA A 307 7.97 6.07 -6.85
N ARG A 308 8.58 6.34 -5.69
CA ARG A 308 9.91 5.82 -5.30
C ARG A 308 9.94 4.29 -5.21
N ILE A 309 8.87 3.67 -4.72
CA ILE A 309 8.76 2.22 -4.73
C ILE A 309 8.64 1.70 -6.17
N MET A 310 7.81 2.33 -7.02
CA MET A 310 7.70 1.96 -8.44
C MET A 310 9.04 2.05 -9.19
N ASP A 311 9.89 3.03 -8.89
CA ASP A 311 11.23 3.16 -9.47
C ASP A 311 12.10 1.91 -9.23
N VAL A 312 11.85 1.17 -8.16
CA VAL A 312 12.60 -0.03 -7.78
C VAL A 312 11.97 -1.30 -8.33
N ILE A 313 10.63 -1.43 -8.26
CA ILE A 313 9.97 -2.70 -8.56
C ILE A 313 9.60 -2.87 -10.04
N ALA A 314 9.42 -1.77 -10.79
CA ALA A 314 9.03 -1.81 -12.19
C ALA A 314 10.16 -2.26 -13.12
N GLY A 315 9.79 -2.88 -14.25
CA GLY A 315 10.69 -3.23 -15.33
C GLY A 315 10.77 -4.73 -15.62
N TYR A 316 11.36 -5.04 -16.75
CA TYR A 316 11.45 -6.38 -17.31
C TYR A 316 12.04 -7.42 -16.34
N ASP A 317 11.41 -8.59 -16.30
CA ASP A 317 11.87 -9.79 -15.62
C ASP A 317 11.75 -10.99 -16.56
N PRO A 318 12.85 -11.66 -16.96
CA PRO A 318 12.81 -12.82 -17.84
C PRO A 318 12.06 -14.04 -17.24
N LYS A 319 11.72 -13.99 -15.93
CA LYS A 319 10.96 -15.04 -15.25
C LYS A 319 9.43 -14.81 -15.29
N ASP A 320 9.00 -13.64 -15.76
CA ASP A 320 7.60 -13.30 -16.01
C ASP A 320 7.52 -12.69 -17.43
N GLU A 321 7.13 -13.52 -18.39
CA GLU A 321 7.16 -13.18 -19.81
C GLU A 321 6.29 -11.98 -20.17
N ASP A 322 5.20 -11.72 -19.43
CA ASP A 322 4.35 -10.56 -19.67
C ASP A 322 5.11 -9.25 -19.50
N THR A 323 6.15 -9.23 -18.66
CA THR A 323 6.94 -8.02 -18.43
C THR A 323 7.77 -7.59 -19.65
N VAL A 324 7.88 -8.43 -20.69
CA VAL A 324 8.53 -8.04 -21.98
C VAL A 324 7.83 -6.84 -22.62
N PHE A 325 6.53 -6.71 -22.42
CA PHE A 325 5.76 -5.58 -22.93
C PHE A 325 6.10 -4.23 -22.28
N SER A 326 6.82 -4.23 -21.15
CA SER A 326 7.34 -3.01 -20.53
C SER A 326 8.56 -2.44 -21.25
N VAL A 327 9.26 -3.25 -22.05
CA VAL A 327 10.48 -2.86 -22.74
C VAL A 327 10.18 -1.75 -23.75
N GLY A 328 10.91 -0.63 -23.65
CA GLY A 328 10.70 0.55 -24.47
C GLY A 328 9.49 1.43 -24.07
N ARG A 329 8.75 1.05 -23.02
CA ARG A 329 7.59 1.79 -22.49
C ARG A 329 7.85 2.42 -21.12
N MET A 330 9.01 2.15 -20.51
CA MET A 330 9.41 2.77 -19.27
C MET A 330 9.61 4.27 -19.45
N PRO A 331 9.26 5.12 -18.49
CA PRO A 331 9.49 6.56 -18.59
C PRO A 331 10.99 6.86 -18.65
N ALA A 332 11.36 7.94 -19.37
CA ALA A 332 12.75 8.36 -19.51
C ALA A 332 13.39 8.84 -18.19
N LYS A 333 12.57 9.22 -17.22
CA LYS A 333 12.99 9.68 -15.89
C LYS A 333 12.34 8.79 -14.82
N PRO A 334 12.91 8.70 -13.60
CA PRO A 334 12.27 8.02 -12.48
C PRO A 334 10.86 8.51 -12.24
N TYR A 335 9.95 7.62 -11.85
CA TYR A 335 8.55 7.94 -11.51
C TYR A 335 8.47 9.04 -10.45
N ALA A 336 9.32 8.98 -9.42
CA ALA A 336 9.36 9.99 -8.36
C ALA A 336 9.62 11.41 -8.87
N SER A 337 10.32 11.57 -10.00
CA SER A 337 10.59 12.88 -10.60
C SER A 337 9.32 13.58 -11.12
N TYR A 338 8.25 12.82 -11.37
CA TYR A 338 6.96 13.36 -11.82
C TYR A 338 6.05 13.75 -10.64
N ALA A 339 6.38 13.35 -9.42
CA ALA A 339 5.59 13.65 -8.22
C ALA A 339 5.88 15.03 -7.60
N SER A 340 6.86 15.77 -8.11
CA SER A 340 7.33 17.06 -7.54
C SER A 340 6.60 18.29 -8.08
N GLY A 341 5.70 18.14 -9.04
CA GLY A 341 4.97 19.25 -9.67
C GLY A 341 3.98 19.89 -8.70
N LYS A 342 3.92 21.23 -8.71
CA LYS A 342 2.96 22.00 -7.89
C LYS A 342 1.79 22.56 -8.69
N ARG A 343 1.85 22.48 -10.01
CA ARG A 343 0.83 22.96 -10.93
C ARG A 343 0.55 21.95 -12.04
N LEU A 344 -0.63 22.09 -12.63
CA LEU A 344 -1.15 21.19 -13.67
C LEU A 344 -1.40 21.93 -15.00
N ASP A 345 -0.67 23.02 -15.24
CA ASP A 345 -0.81 23.79 -16.48
C ASP A 345 -0.51 22.88 -17.70
N GLY A 346 -1.42 22.85 -18.66
CA GLY A 346 -1.33 21.98 -19.85
C GLY A 346 -1.83 20.54 -19.64
N VAL A 347 -2.15 20.13 -18.41
CA VAL A 347 -2.75 18.81 -18.12
C VAL A 347 -4.25 18.86 -18.40
N ARG A 348 -4.77 17.88 -19.16
CA ARG A 348 -6.20 17.70 -19.40
C ARG A 348 -6.72 16.53 -18.57
N ILE A 349 -7.79 16.76 -17.80
CA ILE A 349 -8.42 15.76 -16.93
C ILE A 349 -9.87 15.59 -17.33
N GLY A 350 -10.26 14.35 -17.68
CA GLY A 350 -11.63 13.97 -17.97
C GLY A 350 -12.40 13.58 -16.70
N VAL A 351 -13.62 14.02 -16.56
CA VAL A 351 -14.53 13.64 -15.48
C VAL A 351 -15.48 12.56 -15.95
N LEU A 352 -15.46 11.41 -15.29
CA LEU A 352 -16.35 10.27 -15.59
C LEU A 352 -17.65 10.42 -14.80
N ARG A 353 -18.59 11.22 -15.33
CA ARG A 353 -19.86 11.54 -14.67
C ARG A 353 -20.75 10.34 -14.42
N GLU A 354 -20.63 9.27 -15.22
CA GLU A 354 -21.34 8.01 -15.01
C GLU A 354 -21.08 7.40 -13.63
N TYR A 355 -19.85 7.56 -13.08
CA TYR A 355 -19.47 7.10 -11.75
C TYR A 355 -19.75 8.13 -10.62
N MET A 356 -20.35 9.27 -10.94
CA MET A 356 -20.67 10.32 -10.00
C MET A 356 -22.20 10.59 -9.91
N ASN A 357 -22.99 9.73 -10.51
CA ASN A 357 -24.46 9.80 -10.46
C ASN A 357 -24.95 9.18 -9.14
N LYS A 358 -25.30 10.04 -8.16
CA LYS A 358 -25.76 9.60 -6.84
C LYS A 358 -26.98 8.68 -6.86
N LYS A 359 -27.78 8.68 -7.94
CA LYS A 359 -28.93 7.79 -8.09
C LYS A 359 -28.55 6.32 -8.27
N LEU A 360 -27.31 6.04 -8.69
CA LEU A 360 -26.78 4.70 -8.92
C LEU A 360 -26.01 4.13 -7.72
N PHE A 361 -25.83 4.93 -6.65
CA PHE A 361 -25.00 4.59 -5.50
C PHE A 361 -25.81 4.61 -4.20
N THR A 362 -25.24 4.04 -3.14
CA THR A 362 -25.84 4.10 -1.81
C THR A 362 -25.62 5.48 -1.18
N LYS A 363 -26.43 5.81 -0.18
CA LYS A 363 -26.27 7.06 0.57
C LYS A 363 -24.87 7.21 1.18
N ALA A 364 -24.22 6.10 1.52
CA ALA A 364 -22.84 6.11 2.04
C ALA A 364 -21.81 6.58 1.01
N ASP A 365 -22.09 6.42 -0.28
CA ASP A 365 -21.19 6.82 -1.36
C ASP A 365 -21.37 8.28 -1.78
N GLU A 366 -22.50 8.92 -1.43
CA GLU A 366 -22.80 10.32 -1.81
C GLU A 366 -21.72 11.28 -1.31
N GLN A 367 -21.24 11.09 -0.08
CA GLN A 367 -20.17 11.91 0.49
C GLN A 367 -18.86 11.75 -0.29
N SER A 368 -18.53 10.54 -0.74
CA SER A 368 -17.35 10.29 -1.58
C SER A 368 -17.45 11.00 -2.92
N ILE A 369 -18.64 11.01 -3.52
CA ILE A 369 -18.91 11.74 -4.78
C ILE A 369 -18.70 13.24 -4.58
N ASP A 370 -19.22 13.83 -3.48
CA ASP A 370 -19.04 15.25 -3.16
C ASP A 370 -17.55 15.61 -2.95
N ILE A 371 -16.77 14.73 -2.33
CA ILE A 371 -15.32 14.92 -2.18
C ILE A 371 -14.62 14.90 -3.54
N VAL A 372 -15.02 14.00 -4.46
CA VAL A 372 -14.46 13.95 -5.81
C VAL A 372 -14.84 15.19 -6.62
N ASP A 373 -16.08 15.69 -6.52
CA ASP A 373 -16.50 16.95 -7.16
C ASP A 373 -15.64 18.13 -6.67
N LYS A 374 -15.41 18.23 -5.36
CA LYS A 374 -14.51 19.24 -4.80
C LYS A 374 -13.09 19.08 -5.33
N ALA A 375 -12.57 17.85 -5.42
CA ALA A 375 -11.24 17.60 -5.97
C ALA A 375 -11.11 18.03 -7.43
N VAL A 376 -12.17 17.91 -8.25
CA VAL A 376 -12.20 18.44 -9.62
C VAL A 376 -12.02 19.96 -9.62
N ASP A 377 -12.63 20.69 -8.69
CA ASP A 377 -12.45 22.14 -8.55
C ASP A 377 -11.02 22.49 -8.09
N ASP A 378 -10.47 21.74 -7.15
CA ASP A 378 -9.09 21.93 -6.68
C ASP A 378 -8.08 21.72 -7.85
N LEU A 379 -8.28 20.67 -8.67
CA LEU A 379 -7.46 20.41 -9.86
C LEU A 379 -7.54 21.55 -10.90
N ARG A 380 -8.74 22.13 -11.10
CA ARG A 380 -8.95 23.32 -11.95
C ARG A 380 -8.17 24.53 -11.39
N GLY A 381 -8.23 24.74 -10.08
CA GLY A 381 -7.46 25.79 -9.39
C GLY A 381 -5.95 25.62 -9.54
N LEU A 382 -5.45 24.39 -9.66
CA LEU A 382 -4.04 24.07 -9.92
C LEU A 382 -3.63 24.30 -11.40
N GLY A 383 -4.56 24.64 -12.29
CA GLY A 383 -4.28 24.96 -13.70
C GLY A 383 -4.65 23.85 -14.68
N ALA A 384 -5.23 22.74 -14.23
CA ALA A 384 -5.70 21.69 -15.14
C ALA A 384 -6.86 22.15 -16.01
N THR A 385 -6.87 21.72 -17.28
CA THR A 385 -8.05 21.83 -18.15
C THR A 385 -8.99 20.67 -17.84
N ILE A 386 -10.12 20.97 -17.21
CA ILE A 386 -11.13 19.97 -16.90
C ILE A 386 -12.04 19.75 -18.11
N VAL A 387 -12.10 18.51 -18.59
CA VAL A 387 -13.03 18.05 -19.63
C VAL A 387 -14.20 17.36 -18.91
N ASP A 388 -15.26 18.13 -18.68
CA ASP A 388 -16.45 17.68 -17.99
C ASP A 388 -17.62 17.59 -18.98
N PRO A 389 -18.17 16.39 -19.25
CA PRO A 389 -19.28 16.21 -20.17
C PRO A 389 -20.65 16.64 -19.59
N GLY A 390 -20.68 17.07 -18.30
CA GLY A 390 -21.91 17.39 -17.59
C GLY A 390 -22.58 16.17 -16.96
N ALA A 391 -23.67 16.41 -16.22
CA ALA A 391 -24.34 15.37 -15.42
C ALA A 391 -24.85 14.16 -16.23
N GLU A 392 -25.23 14.38 -17.48
CA GLU A 392 -25.68 13.33 -18.41
C GLU A 392 -24.57 12.86 -19.35
N GLY A 393 -23.32 13.13 -19.01
CA GLY A 393 -22.19 12.84 -19.86
C GLY A 393 -21.88 11.35 -19.98
N THR A 394 -21.40 10.95 -21.14
CA THR A 394 -21.10 9.55 -21.52
C THR A 394 -19.64 9.36 -21.92
N LEU A 395 -18.71 10.05 -21.26
CA LEU A 395 -17.28 10.01 -21.61
C LEU A 395 -16.70 8.62 -21.47
N PHE A 396 -17.02 7.92 -20.38
CA PHE A 396 -16.58 6.55 -20.15
C PHE A 396 -17.21 5.58 -21.17
N GLN A 397 -18.51 5.68 -21.40
CA GLN A 397 -19.20 4.85 -22.39
C GLN A 397 -18.60 5.03 -23.80
N SER A 398 -18.29 6.26 -24.18
CA SER A 398 -17.65 6.55 -25.47
C SER A 398 -16.25 5.92 -25.57
N CYS A 399 -15.48 5.95 -24.49
CA CYS A 399 -14.18 5.33 -24.41
C CYS A 399 -14.29 3.81 -24.53
N VAL A 400 -15.17 3.17 -23.77
CA VAL A 400 -15.42 1.72 -23.82
C VAL A 400 -15.82 1.28 -25.22
N THR A 401 -16.80 1.94 -25.84
CA THR A 401 -17.29 1.63 -27.19
C THR A 401 -16.15 1.66 -28.22
N ARG A 402 -15.23 2.61 -28.09
CA ARG A 402 -14.15 2.82 -29.06
C ARG A 402 -12.95 1.91 -28.87
N PHE A 403 -12.58 1.59 -27.62
CA PHE A 403 -11.28 0.98 -27.29
C PHE A 403 -11.37 -0.40 -26.65
N THR A 404 -12.56 -0.87 -26.26
CA THR A 404 -12.70 -2.14 -25.55
C THR A 404 -13.19 -3.23 -26.49
N PRO A 405 -12.63 -4.46 -26.41
CA PRO A 405 -13.15 -5.62 -27.15
C PRO A 405 -14.61 -5.91 -26.79
N LYS A 406 -15.38 -6.36 -27.78
CA LYS A 406 -16.80 -6.73 -27.55
C LYS A 406 -17.01 -7.97 -26.71
N LEU A 407 -15.99 -8.82 -26.60
CA LEU A 407 -15.99 -10.01 -25.78
C LEU A 407 -15.26 -9.73 -24.48
N ARG A 408 -15.96 -9.84 -23.37
CA ARG A 408 -15.32 -9.78 -22.04
C ARG A 408 -14.80 -11.16 -21.63
N ASN A 409 -15.64 -12.20 -21.75
CA ASN A 409 -15.38 -13.50 -21.16
C ASN A 409 -16.22 -14.58 -21.88
N SER A 410 -15.59 -15.63 -22.37
CA SER A 410 -16.29 -16.75 -23.01
C SER A 410 -17.25 -17.48 -22.05
N ALA A 411 -17.02 -17.43 -20.74
CA ALA A 411 -17.91 -18.03 -19.75
C ALA A 411 -19.28 -17.33 -19.68
N LEU A 412 -19.40 -16.05 -20.02
CA LEU A 412 -20.68 -15.33 -20.03
C LEU A 412 -21.67 -15.96 -21.02
N ALA A 413 -21.22 -16.28 -22.24
CA ALA A 413 -22.07 -16.92 -23.24
C ALA A 413 -22.47 -18.34 -22.82
N LYS A 414 -21.60 -19.09 -22.13
CA LYS A 414 -21.86 -20.43 -21.62
C LYS A 414 -22.86 -20.43 -20.46
N GLN A 415 -22.66 -19.50 -19.51
CA GLN A 415 -23.48 -19.42 -18.27
C GLN A 415 -24.80 -18.69 -18.47
N PHE A 416 -24.84 -17.71 -19.36
CA PHE A 416 -25.98 -16.83 -19.58
C PHE A 416 -26.29 -16.67 -21.09
N PRO A 417 -26.57 -17.76 -21.82
CA PRO A 417 -26.67 -17.75 -23.30
C PRO A 417 -27.82 -16.87 -23.84
N LYS A 418 -28.85 -16.61 -23.05
CA LYS A 418 -29.95 -15.71 -23.45
C LYS A 418 -29.55 -14.24 -23.44
N LEU A 419 -28.64 -13.84 -22.52
CA LEU A 419 -28.18 -12.48 -22.39
C LEU A 419 -26.94 -12.19 -23.23
N PHE A 420 -26.11 -13.21 -23.42
CA PHE A 420 -24.86 -13.11 -24.15
C PHE A 420 -24.82 -14.18 -25.25
N PRO A 421 -25.72 -14.09 -26.26
CA PRO A 421 -25.82 -15.09 -27.31
C PRO A 421 -24.56 -15.11 -28.18
N LEU A 422 -24.29 -16.28 -28.74
CA LEU A 422 -23.30 -16.47 -29.81
C LEU A 422 -24.01 -16.56 -31.16
N ASP A 423 -23.34 -16.09 -32.21
CA ASP A 423 -23.78 -16.32 -33.61
C ASP A 423 -23.49 -17.76 -34.08
N ALA A 424 -23.86 -18.05 -35.30
CA ALA A 424 -23.67 -19.37 -35.91
C ALA A 424 -22.18 -19.77 -36.07
N GLN A 425 -21.27 -18.81 -35.95
CA GLN A 425 -19.81 -18.99 -35.99
C GLN A 425 -19.17 -19.06 -34.59
N GLY A 426 -19.99 -19.03 -33.51
CA GLY A 426 -19.53 -19.08 -32.12
C GLY A 426 -18.92 -17.76 -31.61
N LYS A 427 -19.13 -16.65 -32.33
CA LYS A 427 -18.71 -15.33 -31.91
C LYS A 427 -19.83 -14.63 -31.13
N PRO A 428 -19.53 -13.67 -30.23
CA PRO A 428 -20.54 -12.89 -29.56
C PRO A 428 -21.48 -12.18 -30.55
N ALA A 429 -22.77 -12.50 -30.47
CA ALA A 429 -23.79 -11.84 -31.29
C ALA A 429 -24.13 -10.44 -30.78
N THR A 430 -23.80 -10.14 -29.50
CA THR A 430 -23.95 -8.83 -28.85
C THR A 430 -22.62 -8.36 -28.31
N ASP A 431 -22.52 -7.07 -28.06
CA ASP A 431 -21.36 -6.50 -27.35
C ASP A 431 -21.51 -6.76 -25.84
N GLN A 432 -20.82 -7.78 -25.33
CA GLN A 432 -20.91 -8.17 -23.92
C GLN A 432 -20.48 -7.05 -22.97
N VAL A 433 -19.49 -6.24 -23.37
CA VAL A 433 -18.97 -5.16 -22.52
C VAL A 433 -20.01 -4.04 -22.43
N MET A 434 -20.62 -3.67 -23.55
CA MET A 434 -21.68 -2.67 -23.55
C MET A 434 -22.91 -3.16 -22.81
N THR A 435 -23.34 -4.41 -23.00
CA THR A 435 -24.46 -4.98 -22.24
C THR A 435 -24.22 -4.93 -20.73
N LEU A 436 -23.03 -5.27 -20.27
CA LEU A 436 -22.67 -5.17 -18.85
C LEU A 436 -22.63 -3.71 -18.37
N LEU A 437 -22.12 -2.79 -19.18
CA LEU A 437 -22.09 -1.37 -18.84
C LEU A 437 -23.50 -0.80 -18.69
N ASP A 438 -24.40 -1.11 -19.64
CA ASP A 438 -25.79 -0.71 -19.61
C ASP A 438 -26.49 -1.20 -18.34
N MET A 439 -26.24 -2.46 -17.95
CA MET A 439 -26.73 -3.02 -16.67
C MET A 439 -26.18 -2.31 -15.44
N THR A 440 -24.97 -1.72 -15.49
CA THR A 440 -24.43 -0.95 -14.35
C THR A 440 -25.02 0.43 -14.24
N THR A 441 -25.44 1.02 -15.36
CA THR A 441 -26.01 2.38 -15.41
C THR A 441 -27.53 2.38 -15.31
N ASP A 442 -28.18 1.28 -15.71
CA ASP A 442 -29.63 1.07 -15.63
C ASP A 442 -29.95 -0.29 -14.98
N PRO A 443 -30.15 -0.34 -13.65
CA PRO A 443 -30.50 -1.58 -12.96
C PRO A 443 -31.78 -2.26 -13.43
N ALA A 444 -32.67 -1.57 -14.14
CA ALA A 444 -33.89 -2.15 -14.69
C ALA A 444 -33.61 -3.16 -15.83
N GLN A 445 -32.42 -3.12 -16.40
CA GLN A 445 -31.94 -4.08 -17.41
C GLN A 445 -31.47 -5.41 -16.83
N LEU A 446 -31.30 -5.49 -15.50
CA LEU A 446 -30.97 -6.74 -14.84
C LEU A 446 -32.22 -7.63 -14.75
N PRO A 447 -32.11 -8.92 -15.09
CA PRO A 447 -33.17 -9.87 -14.83
C PRO A 447 -33.51 -9.97 -13.34
N ASP A 448 -34.79 -10.21 -13.03
CA ASP A 448 -35.21 -10.49 -11.66
C ASP A 448 -34.35 -11.62 -11.04
N SER A 449 -34.03 -11.49 -9.77
CA SER A 449 -33.23 -12.46 -9.02
C SER A 449 -31.74 -12.52 -9.35
N VAL A 450 -31.19 -11.67 -10.22
CA VAL A 450 -29.77 -11.65 -10.57
C VAL A 450 -29.16 -10.30 -10.21
N THR A 451 -27.95 -10.30 -9.70
CA THR A 451 -27.17 -9.08 -9.44
C THR A 451 -26.09 -8.90 -10.49
N ILE A 452 -25.68 -7.68 -10.76
CA ILE A 452 -24.55 -7.41 -11.65
C ILE A 452 -23.27 -8.16 -11.21
N ARG A 453 -23.11 -8.39 -9.90
CA ARG A 453 -22.01 -9.18 -9.33
C ARG A 453 -22.00 -10.63 -9.87
N THR A 454 -23.14 -11.22 -10.14
CA THR A 454 -23.25 -12.56 -10.73
C THR A 454 -22.53 -12.64 -12.06
N TYR A 455 -22.69 -11.63 -12.92
CA TYR A 455 -22.02 -11.59 -14.22
C TYR A 455 -20.52 -11.26 -14.10
N PHE A 456 -20.16 -10.33 -13.22
CA PHE A 456 -18.75 -10.01 -12.97
C PHE A 456 -17.97 -11.15 -12.32
N GLY A 457 -18.65 -12.05 -11.60
CA GLY A 457 -18.06 -13.25 -11.00
C GLY A 457 -17.81 -14.40 -11.98
N SER A 458 -18.32 -14.33 -13.21
CA SER A 458 -18.13 -15.35 -14.24
C SER A 458 -16.66 -15.44 -14.66
N ARG A 459 -16.07 -16.63 -14.51
CA ARG A 459 -14.65 -16.91 -14.83
C ARG A 459 -14.55 -18.06 -15.82
N ALA A 460 -13.46 -18.10 -16.59
CA ALA A 460 -13.08 -19.25 -17.38
C ALA A 460 -12.77 -20.44 -16.47
N GLU A 461 -13.19 -21.65 -16.86
CA GLU A 461 -12.90 -22.87 -16.11
C GLU A 461 -11.39 -23.16 -16.13
N GLY A 462 -10.83 -23.57 -14.99
CA GLY A 462 -9.46 -24.08 -14.87
C GLY A 462 -8.37 -23.03 -14.70
N GLU A 463 -8.63 -21.74 -14.87
CA GLU A 463 -7.61 -20.68 -14.73
C GLU A 463 -6.95 -20.71 -13.35
N GLY A 464 -7.74 -20.67 -12.27
CA GLY A 464 -7.22 -20.65 -10.90
C GLY A 464 -6.41 -21.89 -10.56
N LYS A 465 -6.86 -23.07 -11.02
CA LYS A 465 -6.13 -24.32 -10.81
C LYS A 465 -4.79 -24.31 -11.57
N TYR A 466 -4.78 -23.90 -12.84
CA TYR A 466 -3.57 -23.85 -13.64
C TYR A 466 -2.51 -22.92 -13.02
N MET A 467 -2.90 -21.74 -12.60
CA MET A 467 -1.98 -20.77 -11.99
C MET A 467 -1.45 -21.24 -10.64
N MET A 468 -2.27 -21.94 -9.84
CA MET A 468 -1.82 -22.54 -8.59
C MET A 468 -0.84 -23.70 -8.85
N ASP A 469 -1.16 -24.61 -9.77
CA ASP A 469 -0.30 -25.74 -10.16
C ASP A 469 1.05 -25.23 -10.71
N LEU A 470 1.06 -24.11 -11.45
CA LEU A 470 2.28 -23.47 -11.93
C LEU A 470 3.12 -22.94 -10.78
N TYR A 471 2.51 -22.20 -9.87
CA TYR A 471 3.18 -21.66 -8.68
C TYR A 471 3.81 -22.75 -7.82
N LEU A 472 3.07 -23.82 -7.49
CA LEU A 472 3.56 -24.93 -6.69
C LEU A 472 4.73 -25.66 -7.36
N ARG A 473 4.63 -25.96 -8.66
CA ARG A 473 5.75 -26.55 -9.41
C ARG A 473 7.01 -25.70 -9.41
N GLU A 474 6.87 -24.38 -9.51
CA GLU A 474 7.98 -23.44 -9.50
C GLU A 474 8.62 -23.30 -8.12
N ARG A 475 7.86 -23.57 -7.08
CA ARG A 475 8.30 -23.61 -5.69
C ARG A 475 9.01 -24.94 -5.34
N GLY A 476 8.73 -26.00 -6.08
CA GLY A 476 9.29 -27.34 -5.87
C GLY A 476 8.38 -28.26 -5.03
N ASP A 477 7.12 -27.91 -4.94
CA ASP A 477 6.06 -28.66 -4.24
C ASP A 477 5.27 -29.56 -5.19
#